data_b1ba4938789f3b37fd15be367b2cff3b
#
_entry.id   b1ba4938789f3b37fd15be367b2cff3b
#
_cell.length_a   1.000
_cell.length_b   1.000
_cell.length_c   1.000
_cell.angle_alpha   90.00
_cell.angle_beta   90.00
_cell.angle_gamma   90.00
#
_symmetry.space_group_name_H-M   'P 1'
#
loop_
_entity.id
_entity.type
_entity.pdbx_description
1 polymer ?
#
loop_
_entity_poly.entity_id
_entity_poly.type
_entity_poly.pdbx_seq_one_letter_code
_entity_poly.pdbx_strand_id
1 'polypeptide(L)'
;LEAENGKQAMEQLEQQKVHIVLLDLCMPVMDGFEVIREMKQQEKYADIPIVAKTAIDEKTEVQALEAGADEYIFSPCDPAIVKKRVRNLVEKYILEREKIRAQLEKEQEMGRAKELFLARMSHELRTPINGILGISQLAHYKDAEVREDFKKIRYQAEYLWELVNDVLDMA
;
A
#
# COMPACT_ATOMS: atom_id res chain seq x y z
N LEU A 1 28.69 -6.98 -6.56
CA LEU A 1 28.50 -8.39 -6.93
C LEU A 1 28.66 -8.51 -8.44
N GLU A 2 29.25 -9.59 -8.90
CA GLU A 2 29.39 -9.88 -10.33
C GLU A 2 28.94 -11.33 -10.57
N ALA A 3 28.25 -11.55 -11.70
CA ALA A 3 27.82 -12.87 -12.16
C ALA A 3 28.17 -13.01 -13.65
N GLU A 4 28.66 -14.19 -14.02
CA GLU A 4 29.11 -14.47 -15.41
C GLU A 4 27.95 -14.85 -16.34
N ASN A 5 26.78 -15.19 -15.79
CA ASN A 5 25.60 -15.59 -16.53
C ASN A 5 24.33 -15.37 -15.68
N GLY A 6 23.16 -15.48 -16.30
CA GLY A 6 21.88 -15.24 -15.64
C GLY A 6 21.59 -16.19 -14.48
N LYS A 7 22.00 -17.46 -14.56
CA LYS A 7 21.79 -18.43 -13.48
C LYS A 7 22.54 -18.02 -12.22
N GLN A 8 23.81 -17.66 -12.33
CA GLN A 8 24.61 -17.14 -11.21
C GLN A 8 24.03 -15.82 -10.66
N ALA A 9 23.50 -14.96 -11.55
CA ALA A 9 22.84 -13.72 -11.11
C ALA A 9 21.61 -14.01 -10.22
N MET A 10 20.77 -14.97 -10.62
CA MET A 10 19.62 -15.39 -9.81
C MET A 10 20.04 -16.03 -8.48
N GLU A 11 21.07 -16.88 -8.47
CA GLU A 11 21.63 -17.46 -7.24
C GLU A 11 22.16 -16.38 -6.27
N GLN A 12 22.79 -15.31 -6.80
CA GLN A 12 23.24 -14.19 -5.96
C GLN A 12 22.10 -13.35 -5.41
N LEU A 13 21.03 -13.16 -6.18
CA LEU A 13 19.80 -12.49 -5.73
C LEU A 13 19.13 -13.25 -4.57
N GLU A 14 19.25 -14.57 -4.51
CA GLU A 14 18.74 -15.38 -3.40
C GLU A 14 19.57 -15.23 -2.13
N GLN A 15 20.87 -15.10 -2.27
CA GLN A 15 21.82 -15.12 -1.14
C GLN A 15 22.07 -13.75 -0.53
N GLN A 16 21.87 -12.67 -1.31
CA GLN A 16 22.29 -11.33 -0.92
C GLN A 16 21.24 -10.28 -1.28
N LYS A 17 21.16 -9.25 -0.46
CA LYS A 17 20.28 -8.10 -0.74
C LYS A 17 20.86 -7.23 -1.86
N VAL A 18 20.19 -7.20 -2.99
CA VAL A 18 20.53 -6.39 -4.16
C VAL A 18 19.55 -5.23 -4.27
N HIS A 19 20.05 -4.04 -4.64
CA HIS A 19 19.23 -2.83 -4.74
C HIS A 19 19.04 -2.37 -6.18
N ILE A 20 19.89 -2.83 -7.11
CA ILE A 20 19.83 -2.56 -8.54
C ILE A 20 20.60 -3.65 -9.29
N VAL A 21 20.14 -4.01 -10.46
CA VAL A 21 20.83 -4.96 -11.35
C VAL A 21 21.25 -4.23 -12.63
N LEU A 22 22.53 -4.28 -12.95
CA LEU A 22 23.05 -3.93 -14.28
C LEU A 22 23.26 -5.22 -15.06
N LEU A 23 22.47 -5.45 -16.08
CA LEU A 23 22.30 -6.73 -16.72
C LEU A 23 22.71 -6.66 -18.20
N ASP A 24 23.70 -7.46 -18.59
CA ASP A 24 23.98 -7.69 -20.01
C ASP A 24 22.88 -8.60 -20.59
N LEU A 25 22.36 -8.24 -21.75
CA LEU A 25 21.33 -9.06 -22.41
C LEU A 25 21.94 -10.28 -23.11
N CYS A 26 23.20 -10.19 -23.55
CA CYS A 26 23.89 -11.26 -24.29
C CYS A 26 24.79 -12.05 -23.32
N MET A 27 24.24 -13.00 -22.62
CA MET A 27 24.99 -13.88 -21.70
C MET A 27 24.80 -15.35 -22.06
N PRO A 28 25.79 -16.21 -21.77
CA PRO A 28 25.66 -17.66 -21.97
C PRO A 28 24.76 -18.27 -20.88
N VAL A 29 24.28 -19.50 -21.12
CA VAL A 29 23.51 -20.35 -20.20
C VAL A 29 22.10 -19.85 -19.99
N MET A 30 21.92 -18.63 -19.52
CA MET A 30 20.66 -17.93 -19.28
C MET A 30 20.86 -16.49 -19.70
N ASP A 31 20.08 -16.02 -20.67
CA ASP A 31 20.22 -14.67 -21.22
C ASP A 31 19.59 -13.61 -20.30
N GLY A 32 19.88 -12.33 -20.59
CA GLY A 32 19.36 -11.25 -19.77
C GLY A 32 17.84 -11.09 -19.85
N PHE A 33 17.21 -11.47 -20.96
CA PHE A 33 15.74 -11.43 -21.06
C PHE A 33 15.07 -12.48 -20.16
N GLU A 34 15.69 -13.66 -20.05
CA GLU A 34 15.21 -14.70 -19.13
C GLU A 34 15.32 -14.22 -17.68
N VAL A 35 16.46 -13.60 -17.32
CA VAL A 35 16.65 -13.00 -15.98
C VAL A 35 15.59 -11.94 -15.68
N ILE A 36 15.33 -11.00 -16.61
CA ILE A 36 14.33 -9.95 -16.44
C ILE A 36 12.95 -10.58 -16.17
N ARG A 37 12.52 -11.53 -17.02
CA ARG A 37 11.23 -12.20 -16.86
C ARG A 37 11.13 -12.93 -15.53
N GLU A 38 12.15 -13.66 -15.13
CA GLU A 38 12.16 -14.41 -13.87
C GLU A 38 12.12 -13.49 -12.66
N MET A 39 12.87 -12.39 -12.67
CA MET A 39 12.83 -11.38 -11.61
C MET A 39 11.44 -10.72 -11.50
N LYS A 40 10.83 -10.34 -12.62
CA LYS A 40 9.52 -9.66 -12.62
C LYS A 40 8.35 -10.58 -12.26
N GLN A 41 8.50 -11.90 -12.43
CA GLN A 41 7.51 -12.89 -11.98
C GLN A 41 7.57 -13.19 -10.47
N GLN A 42 8.69 -12.91 -9.82
CA GLN A 42 8.85 -13.15 -8.39
C GLN A 42 8.65 -11.86 -7.59
N GLU A 43 7.64 -11.81 -6.73
CA GLU A 43 7.30 -10.63 -5.91
C GLU A 43 8.49 -10.08 -5.13
N LYS A 44 9.36 -10.97 -4.62
CA LYS A 44 10.57 -10.57 -3.86
C LYS A 44 11.60 -9.78 -4.67
N TYR A 45 11.58 -9.88 -6.02
CA TYR A 45 12.53 -9.21 -6.91
C TYR A 45 11.88 -8.19 -7.85
N ALA A 46 10.55 -8.20 -7.98
CA ALA A 46 9.80 -7.36 -8.91
C ALA A 46 10.12 -5.87 -8.78
N ASP A 47 10.38 -5.42 -7.55
CA ASP A 47 10.71 -4.02 -7.22
C ASP A 47 12.19 -3.67 -7.36
N ILE A 48 13.06 -4.62 -7.71
CA ILE A 48 14.48 -4.31 -7.92
C ILE A 48 14.64 -3.70 -9.31
N PRO A 49 15.16 -2.46 -9.43
CA PRO A 49 15.37 -1.83 -10.72
C PRO A 49 16.42 -2.55 -11.55
N ILE A 50 16.13 -2.73 -12.83
CA ILE A 50 16.96 -3.44 -13.80
C ILE A 50 17.39 -2.45 -14.89
N VAL A 51 18.70 -2.27 -15.05
CA VAL A 51 19.32 -1.54 -16.15
C VAL A 51 19.87 -2.55 -17.15
N ALA A 52 19.24 -2.68 -18.31
CA ALA A 52 19.70 -3.57 -19.35
C ALA A 52 20.87 -2.94 -20.14
N LYS A 53 21.94 -3.71 -20.33
CA LYS A 53 23.08 -3.33 -21.19
C LYS A 53 23.00 -4.12 -22.47
N THR A 54 23.04 -3.44 -23.63
CA THR A 54 22.99 -4.09 -24.94
C THR A 54 23.98 -3.47 -25.89
N ALA A 55 24.57 -4.30 -26.76
CA ALA A 55 25.40 -3.87 -27.91
C ALA A 55 24.60 -3.87 -29.22
N ILE A 56 23.30 -4.22 -29.18
CA ILE A 56 22.47 -4.50 -30.35
C ILE A 56 21.46 -3.35 -30.54
N ASP A 57 20.77 -3.35 -31.66
CA ASP A 57 19.95 -2.30 -32.25
C ASP A 57 18.75 -1.79 -31.40
N GLU A 58 18.04 -0.77 -31.95
CA GLU A 58 16.84 -0.17 -31.36
C GLU A 58 15.71 -1.19 -31.06
N LYS A 59 15.65 -2.32 -31.77
CA LYS A 59 14.62 -3.34 -31.52
C LYS A 59 14.84 -4.07 -30.20
N THR A 60 16.10 -4.29 -29.85
CA THR A 60 16.49 -4.94 -28.59
C THR A 60 16.18 -4.04 -27.39
N GLU A 61 16.27 -2.70 -27.57
CA GLU A 61 15.82 -1.74 -26.56
C GLU A 61 14.35 -1.91 -26.21
N VAL A 62 13.47 -1.88 -27.22
CA VAL A 62 12.02 -2.03 -27.03
C VAL A 62 11.71 -3.36 -26.35
N GLN A 63 12.34 -4.45 -26.80
CA GLN A 63 12.16 -5.78 -26.21
C GLN A 63 12.60 -5.84 -24.75
N ALA A 64 13.70 -5.16 -24.36
CA ALA A 64 14.17 -5.13 -22.99
C ALA A 64 13.17 -4.39 -22.06
N LEU A 65 12.66 -3.25 -22.52
CA LEU A 65 11.64 -2.49 -21.78
C LEU A 65 10.31 -3.26 -21.66
N GLU A 66 9.86 -3.90 -22.76
CA GLU A 66 8.66 -4.75 -22.75
C GLU A 66 8.83 -5.99 -21.85
N ALA A 67 10.04 -6.54 -21.74
CA ALA A 67 10.35 -7.62 -20.82
C ALA A 67 10.31 -7.18 -19.33
N GLY A 68 10.40 -5.87 -19.07
CA GLY A 68 10.33 -5.29 -17.74
C GLY A 68 11.62 -4.64 -17.24
N ALA A 69 12.61 -4.37 -18.10
CA ALA A 69 13.74 -3.52 -17.73
C ALA A 69 13.27 -2.09 -17.46
N ASP A 70 13.83 -1.45 -16.45
CA ASP A 70 13.45 -0.10 -16.04
C ASP A 70 14.24 0.99 -16.80
N GLU A 71 15.40 0.62 -17.32
CA GLU A 71 16.28 1.49 -18.10
C GLU A 71 17.18 0.63 -18.99
N TYR A 72 17.74 1.22 -20.05
CA TYR A 72 18.69 0.54 -20.90
C TYR A 72 19.92 1.41 -21.20
N ILE A 73 21.04 0.78 -21.55
CA ILE A 73 22.29 1.43 -21.89
C ILE A 73 22.93 0.74 -23.10
N PHE A 74 23.24 1.51 -24.13
CA PHE A 74 24.02 0.99 -25.27
C PHE A 74 25.47 0.78 -24.88
N SER A 75 26.05 -0.34 -25.30
CA SER A 75 27.47 -0.67 -25.14
C SER A 75 28.16 -0.71 -26.52
N PRO A 76 29.35 -0.09 -26.66
CA PRO A 76 30.11 0.59 -25.62
C PRO A 76 29.59 2.00 -25.32
N CYS A 77 29.57 2.40 -24.04
CA CYS A 77 29.25 3.76 -23.63
C CYS A 77 30.25 4.26 -22.57
N ASP A 78 30.28 5.59 -22.41
CA ASP A 78 31.09 6.23 -21.38
C ASP A 78 30.62 5.79 -19.98
N PRO A 79 31.52 5.31 -19.09
CA PRO A 79 31.19 4.96 -17.72
C PRO A 79 30.48 6.07 -16.93
N ALA A 80 30.74 7.34 -17.28
CA ALA A 80 30.06 8.48 -16.67
C ALA A 80 28.54 8.50 -17.01
N ILE A 81 28.16 8.09 -18.21
CA ILE A 81 26.76 7.97 -18.63
C ILE A 81 26.09 6.84 -17.86
N VAL A 82 26.73 5.67 -17.75
CA VAL A 82 26.23 4.54 -16.94
C VAL A 82 25.95 5.00 -15.52
N LYS A 83 26.95 5.61 -14.88
CA LYS A 83 26.85 6.10 -13.50
C LYS A 83 25.70 7.11 -13.32
N LYS A 84 25.50 8.02 -14.28
CA LYS A 84 24.43 9.01 -14.24
C LYS A 84 23.05 8.36 -14.38
N ARG A 85 22.86 7.43 -15.32
CA ARG A 85 21.58 6.72 -15.52
C ARG A 85 21.21 5.89 -14.28
N VAL A 86 22.17 5.10 -13.77
CA VAL A 86 21.98 4.31 -12.55
C VAL A 86 21.59 5.21 -11.37
N ARG A 87 22.28 6.34 -11.19
CA ARG A 87 21.94 7.29 -10.13
C ARG A 87 20.53 7.83 -10.26
N ASN A 88 20.15 8.32 -11.45
CA ASN A 88 18.80 8.87 -11.68
C ASN A 88 17.72 7.83 -11.42
N LEU A 89 17.96 6.58 -11.81
CA LEU A 89 17.02 5.49 -11.58
C LEU A 89 16.88 5.19 -10.08
N VAL A 90 18.00 5.09 -9.36
CA VAL A 90 17.97 4.88 -7.89
C VAL A 90 17.26 6.02 -7.17
N GLU A 91 17.56 7.27 -7.53
CA GLU A 91 16.90 8.46 -6.95
C GLU A 91 15.38 8.43 -7.20
N LYS A 92 14.95 8.07 -8.41
CA LYS A 92 13.53 7.90 -8.75
C LYS A 92 12.86 6.84 -7.85
N TYR A 93 13.46 5.67 -7.72
CA TYR A 93 12.91 4.58 -6.88
C TYR A 93 12.85 4.94 -5.39
N ILE A 94 13.86 5.64 -4.87
CA ILE A 94 13.86 6.13 -3.49
C ILE A 94 12.69 7.09 -3.29
N LEU A 95 12.53 8.08 -4.18
CA LEU A 95 11.47 9.08 -4.08
C LEU A 95 10.07 8.47 -4.19
N GLU A 96 9.87 7.49 -5.05
CA GLU A 96 8.59 6.77 -5.18
C GLU A 96 8.26 5.99 -3.90
N ARG A 97 9.22 5.28 -3.32
CA ARG A 97 9.05 4.57 -2.05
C ARG A 97 8.74 5.50 -0.89
N GLU A 98 9.39 6.66 -0.82
CA GLU A 98 9.10 7.67 0.20
C GLU A 98 7.67 8.22 0.08
N LYS A 99 7.20 8.46 -1.16
CA LYS A 99 5.82 8.89 -1.40
C LYS A 99 4.80 7.86 -0.96
N ILE A 100 5.00 6.59 -1.35
CA ILE A 100 4.10 5.49 -0.95
C ILE A 100 4.07 5.34 0.57
N ARG A 101 5.23 5.40 1.21
CA ARG A 101 5.33 5.32 2.67
C ARG A 101 4.60 6.47 3.37
N ALA A 102 4.81 7.70 2.92
CA ALA A 102 4.14 8.87 3.48
C ALA A 102 2.62 8.81 3.31
N GLN A 103 2.15 8.28 2.17
CA GLN A 103 0.72 8.09 1.93
C GLN A 103 0.13 7.03 2.86
N LEU A 104 0.81 5.90 3.04
CA LEU A 104 0.39 4.84 3.96
C LEU A 104 0.34 5.32 5.42
N GLU A 105 1.35 6.07 5.86
CA GLU A 105 1.38 6.67 7.20
C GLU A 105 0.18 7.61 7.40
N LYS A 106 -0.13 8.45 6.40
CA LYS A 106 -1.29 9.35 6.45
C LYS A 106 -2.63 8.59 6.52
N GLU A 107 -2.79 7.53 5.75
CA GLU A 107 -4.00 6.69 5.79
C GLU A 107 -4.17 6.01 7.15
N GLN A 108 -3.08 5.51 7.73
CA GLN A 108 -3.09 4.92 9.07
C GLN A 108 -3.46 5.94 10.16
N GLU A 109 -2.93 7.17 10.08
CA GLU A 109 -3.28 8.24 11.01
C GLU A 109 -4.77 8.63 10.90
N MET A 110 -5.28 8.75 9.68
CA MET A 110 -6.71 9.01 9.44
C MET A 110 -7.59 7.89 9.98
N GLY A 111 -7.20 6.63 9.78
CA GLY A 111 -7.91 5.47 10.35
C GLY A 111 -7.99 5.53 11.87
N ARG A 112 -6.86 5.76 12.54
CA ARG A 112 -6.80 5.90 14.00
C ARG A 112 -7.64 7.08 14.51
N ALA A 113 -7.58 8.22 13.82
CA ALA A 113 -8.39 9.39 14.18
C ALA A 113 -9.90 9.11 14.05
N LYS A 114 -10.30 8.38 13.00
CA LYS A 114 -11.69 7.93 12.80
C LYS A 114 -12.15 7.03 13.96
N GLU A 115 -11.37 6.02 14.32
CA GLU A 115 -11.69 5.10 15.42
C GLU A 115 -11.84 5.85 16.75
N LEU A 116 -10.89 6.74 17.08
CA LEU A 116 -10.95 7.54 18.29
C LEU A 116 -12.17 8.48 18.33
N PHE A 117 -12.51 9.09 17.18
CA PHE A 117 -13.69 9.93 17.05
C PHE A 117 -14.96 9.13 17.31
N LEU A 118 -15.12 7.97 16.68
CA LEU A 118 -16.28 7.10 16.84
C LEU A 118 -16.42 6.59 18.28
N ALA A 119 -15.31 6.18 18.91
CA ALA A 119 -15.32 5.75 20.31
C ALA A 119 -15.77 6.86 21.27
N ARG A 120 -15.29 8.11 21.08
CA ARG A 120 -15.72 9.27 21.88
C ARG A 120 -17.19 9.60 21.64
N MET A 121 -17.62 9.68 20.39
CA MET A 121 -19.01 9.96 20.04
C MET A 121 -19.97 8.93 20.61
N SER A 122 -19.61 7.65 20.59
CA SER A 122 -20.39 6.60 21.24
C SER A 122 -20.61 6.87 22.72
N HIS A 123 -19.52 7.16 23.43
CA HIS A 123 -19.60 7.41 24.86
C HIS A 123 -20.43 8.66 25.17
N GLU A 124 -20.24 9.73 24.39
CA GLU A 124 -20.98 10.99 24.59
C GLU A 124 -22.46 10.87 24.21
N LEU A 125 -22.82 10.05 23.23
CA LEU A 125 -24.22 9.77 22.89
C LEU A 125 -24.87 8.79 23.85
N ARG A 126 -24.17 7.81 24.39
CA ARG A 126 -24.69 6.82 25.32
C ARG A 126 -25.21 7.45 26.61
N THR A 127 -24.52 8.43 27.13
CA THR A 127 -24.88 9.09 28.38
C THR A 127 -26.25 9.77 28.37
N PRO A 128 -26.57 10.69 27.40
CA PRO A 128 -27.89 11.31 27.33
C PRO A 128 -29.00 10.31 26.96
N ILE A 129 -28.72 9.33 26.11
CA ILE A 129 -29.69 8.30 25.74
C ILE A 129 -30.07 7.47 26.95
N ASN A 130 -29.11 7.01 27.75
CA ASN A 130 -29.40 6.29 29.02
C ASN A 130 -30.17 7.17 30.03
N GLY A 131 -29.87 8.48 30.06
CA GLY A 131 -30.63 9.44 30.86
C GLY A 131 -32.11 9.51 30.44
N ILE A 132 -32.38 9.61 29.13
CA ILE A 132 -33.74 9.64 28.57
C ILE A 132 -34.47 8.32 28.88
N LEU A 133 -33.81 7.17 28.60
CA LEU A 133 -34.37 5.85 28.89
C LEU A 133 -34.70 5.69 30.39
N GLY A 134 -33.75 6.04 31.27
CA GLY A 134 -33.96 5.95 32.74
C GLY A 134 -35.13 6.78 33.22
N ILE A 135 -35.23 8.04 32.79
CA ILE A 135 -36.37 8.91 33.15
C ILE A 135 -37.68 8.33 32.62
N SER A 136 -37.73 7.88 31.38
CA SER A 136 -38.92 7.32 30.73
C SER A 136 -39.42 6.02 31.39
N GLN A 137 -38.53 5.24 31.99
CA GLN A 137 -38.88 4.01 32.75
C GLN A 137 -39.39 4.28 34.14
N LEU A 138 -38.85 5.28 34.83
CA LEU A 138 -39.22 5.61 36.20
C LEU A 138 -40.49 6.46 36.29
N ALA A 139 -40.90 7.08 35.21
CA ALA A 139 -42.07 7.96 35.21
C ALA A 139 -43.37 7.15 35.33
N HIS A 140 -44.05 7.30 36.47
CA HIS A 140 -45.39 6.76 36.76
C HIS A 140 -46.43 7.84 36.50
N TYR A 141 -47.02 7.83 35.32
CA TYR A 141 -48.03 8.79 34.91
C TYR A 141 -49.46 8.24 35.17
N LYS A 142 -50.30 9.07 35.80
CA LYS A 142 -51.72 8.77 35.98
C LYS A 142 -52.52 9.06 34.73
N ASP A 143 -52.08 10.05 33.94
CA ASP A 143 -52.70 10.42 32.69
C ASP A 143 -52.28 9.48 31.55
N ALA A 144 -53.28 8.97 30.82
CA ALA A 144 -53.04 8.01 29.74
C ALA A 144 -52.33 8.64 28.53
N GLU A 145 -52.62 9.90 28.24
CA GLU A 145 -52.04 10.64 27.10
C GLU A 145 -50.55 10.93 27.34
N VAL A 146 -50.20 11.38 28.53
CA VAL A 146 -48.81 11.59 28.95
C VAL A 146 -48.01 10.29 28.94
N ARG A 147 -48.63 9.18 29.34
CA ARG A 147 -48.01 7.86 29.31
C ARG A 147 -47.68 7.41 27.88
N GLU A 148 -48.52 7.71 26.92
CA GLU A 148 -48.30 7.36 25.51
C GLU A 148 -47.15 8.18 24.90
N ASP A 149 -47.03 9.45 25.24
CA ASP A 149 -45.90 10.28 24.78
C ASP A 149 -44.56 9.83 25.35
N PHE A 150 -44.51 9.41 26.59
CA PHE A 150 -43.30 8.80 27.18
C PHE A 150 -42.93 7.46 26.55
N LYS A 151 -43.89 6.66 26.10
CA LYS A 151 -43.62 5.45 25.32
C LYS A 151 -42.96 5.77 23.97
N LYS A 152 -43.42 6.83 23.30
CA LYS A 152 -42.81 7.30 22.05
C LYS A 152 -41.38 7.79 22.28
N ILE A 153 -41.13 8.57 23.33
CA ILE A 153 -39.80 9.06 23.70
C ILE A 153 -38.85 7.86 23.93
N ARG A 154 -39.30 6.87 24.69
CA ARG A 154 -38.51 5.67 24.98
C ARG A 154 -38.17 4.91 23.68
N TYR A 155 -39.16 4.69 22.83
CA TYR A 155 -38.95 4.01 21.55
C TYR A 155 -37.91 4.72 20.67
N GLN A 156 -38.00 6.06 20.60
CA GLN A 156 -37.03 6.86 19.86
C GLN A 156 -35.61 6.79 20.46
N ALA A 157 -35.49 6.76 21.77
CA ALA A 157 -34.21 6.64 22.44
C ALA A 157 -33.58 5.24 22.26
N GLU A 158 -34.39 4.18 22.29
CA GLU A 158 -33.98 2.81 21.99
C GLU A 158 -33.51 2.68 20.54
N TYR A 159 -34.27 3.24 19.59
CA TYR A 159 -33.89 3.26 18.16
C TYR A 159 -32.58 4.03 17.92
N LEU A 160 -32.40 5.19 18.54
CA LEU A 160 -31.17 5.95 18.44
C LEU A 160 -29.98 5.21 19.04
N TRP A 161 -30.21 4.45 20.11
CA TRP A 161 -29.19 3.60 20.71
C TRP A 161 -28.72 2.47 19.78
N GLU A 162 -29.65 1.81 19.10
CA GLU A 162 -29.34 0.79 18.10
C GLU A 162 -28.53 1.38 16.95
N LEU A 163 -28.94 2.54 16.38
CA LEU A 163 -28.21 3.22 15.33
C LEU A 163 -26.77 3.59 15.73
N VAL A 164 -26.57 4.06 16.97
CA VAL A 164 -25.23 4.38 17.47
C VAL A 164 -24.35 3.13 17.54
N ASN A 165 -24.90 2.02 18.02
CA ASN A 165 -24.17 0.76 18.08
C ASN A 165 -23.86 0.21 16.67
N ASP A 166 -24.81 0.25 15.73
CA ASP A 166 -24.60 -0.18 14.36
C ASP A 166 -23.47 0.61 13.68
N VAL A 167 -23.39 1.93 13.87
CA VAL A 167 -22.31 2.77 13.32
C VAL A 167 -20.97 2.41 13.93
N LEU A 168 -20.93 2.01 15.18
CA LEU A 168 -19.68 1.60 15.85
C LEU A 168 -19.21 0.22 15.44
N ASP A 169 -20.13 -0.70 15.24
CA ASP A 169 -19.81 -2.08 14.82
C ASP A 169 -19.32 -2.12 13.34
N MET A 170 -19.63 -1.07 12.55
CA MET A 170 -19.14 -0.90 11.17
C MET A 170 -17.81 -0.14 11.06
N ALA A 171 -17.23 0.33 12.13
CA ALA A 171 -16.01 1.16 12.15
C ALA A 171 -14.74 0.37 12.33
#